data_e307ecb6519c93867c450bd18cb2fc68
#
_entry.id   e307ecb6519c93867c450bd18cb2fc68
#
_cell.length_a   1.000
_cell.length_b   1.000
_cell.length_c   1.000
_cell.angle_alpha   90.00
_cell.angle_beta   90.00
_cell.angle_gamma   90.00
#
_symmetry.space_group_name_H-M   'P 1'
#
loop_
_entity.id
_entity.type
_entity.pdbx_description
1 polymer ?
#
loop_
_entity_poly.entity_id
_entity_poly.type
_entity_poly.pdbx_seq_one_letter_code
_entity_poly.pdbx_strand_id
1 'polypeptide(L)'
;MRVSSVDSLLTNNNITIDEQLVKNDDNFEKTVDMLEKFKGNLFNWYSTEDCTVLEPRFISTVDSGNFLCSLTALKEGLKEYYSECPSLAETVAKIEEIIANTDLACLYNRRRKLFHIGIYPDTCEKSKSFYDLYMSESRLTSYFAVANRIVPKNHWSSLGRIFVGGGRRCGLVSWTGTMFEYFMPCLFLPSPEGSVSYESLRFCLQNQRSRAGRKPFGISESGFYA
;
A
#
# COMPACT_ATOMS: atom_id res chain seq x y z
N MET A 1 4.56 8.88 -17.63
CA MET A 1 5.69 7.94 -17.57
C MET A 1 5.14 6.62 -18.09
N ARG A 2 5.43 6.26 -19.34
CA ARG A 2 4.95 5.01 -19.95
C ARG A 2 5.61 3.85 -19.25
N VAL A 3 4.83 2.86 -18.84
CA VAL A 3 5.28 1.60 -18.24
C VAL A 3 5.90 0.75 -19.35
N SER A 4 7.16 1.03 -19.66
CA SER A 4 7.93 0.28 -20.68
C SER A 4 8.29 -1.16 -20.25
N SER A 5 7.95 -1.58 -19.04
CA SER A 5 8.27 -2.92 -18.53
C SER A 5 7.22 -3.99 -18.88
N VAL A 6 5.99 -3.60 -19.22
CA VAL A 6 4.96 -4.56 -19.62
C VAL A 6 5.17 -5.01 -21.06
N ASP A 7 5.55 -4.09 -21.95
CA ASP A 7 5.79 -4.38 -23.37
C ASP A 7 6.94 -5.40 -23.60
N SER A 8 7.99 -5.39 -22.74
CA SER A 8 9.12 -6.31 -22.88
C SER A 8 8.82 -7.75 -22.43
N LEU A 9 7.84 -7.94 -21.55
CA LEU A 9 7.39 -9.27 -21.13
C LEU A 9 6.42 -9.90 -22.13
N LEU A 10 5.71 -9.09 -22.90
CA LEU A 10 4.70 -9.53 -23.86
C LEU A 10 5.28 -9.96 -25.21
N THR A 11 6.46 -9.45 -25.59
CA THR A 11 7.07 -9.75 -26.90
C THR A 11 7.78 -11.10 -26.99
N ASN A 12 8.02 -11.80 -25.88
CA ASN A 12 8.82 -13.05 -25.91
C ASN A 12 8.04 -14.37 -26.04
N ASN A 13 6.70 -14.39 -25.96
CA ASN A 13 5.95 -15.65 -25.86
C ASN A 13 4.81 -15.88 -26.87
N ASN A 14 4.62 -15.08 -27.89
CA ASN A 14 3.50 -15.24 -28.84
C ASN A 14 2.10 -15.39 -28.21
N ILE A 15 1.93 -14.95 -26.96
CA ILE A 15 0.65 -14.95 -26.26
C ILE A 15 0.07 -13.54 -26.40
N THR A 16 -1.16 -13.45 -26.89
CA THR A 16 -1.86 -12.15 -27.01
C THR A 16 -2.10 -11.57 -25.62
N ILE A 17 -2.12 -10.24 -25.52
CA ILE A 17 -2.45 -9.52 -24.26
C ILE A 17 -3.73 -10.06 -23.68
N ASP A 18 -4.73 -10.35 -24.50
CA ASP A 18 -6.03 -10.90 -24.12
C ASP A 18 -5.93 -12.23 -23.37
N GLU A 19 -5.14 -13.18 -23.88
CA GLU A 19 -5.03 -14.52 -23.27
C GLU A 19 -4.29 -14.48 -21.92
N GLN A 20 -3.31 -13.59 -21.76
CA GLN A 20 -2.60 -13.45 -20.50
C GLN A 20 -3.41 -12.69 -19.45
N LEU A 21 -4.13 -11.65 -19.84
CA LEU A 21 -5.00 -10.90 -18.93
C LEU A 21 -6.12 -11.80 -18.41
N VAL A 22 -6.87 -12.48 -19.28
CA VAL A 22 -7.97 -13.38 -18.90
C VAL A 22 -7.47 -14.52 -17.99
N LYS A 23 -6.32 -15.11 -18.29
CA LYS A 23 -5.76 -16.19 -17.47
C LYS A 23 -5.32 -15.72 -16.07
N ASN A 24 -4.80 -14.51 -15.97
CA ASN A 24 -4.41 -13.91 -14.70
C ASN A 24 -5.64 -13.48 -13.88
N ASP A 25 -6.68 -12.99 -14.54
CA ASP A 25 -7.94 -12.60 -13.91
C ASP A 25 -8.64 -13.78 -13.24
N ASP A 26 -8.79 -14.89 -13.95
CA ASP A 26 -9.38 -16.12 -13.40
C ASP A 26 -8.65 -16.62 -12.14
N ASN A 27 -7.31 -16.53 -12.14
CA ASN A 27 -6.51 -16.95 -11.00
C ASN A 27 -6.63 -15.96 -9.83
N PHE A 28 -6.66 -14.65 -10.12
CA PHE A 28 -6.83 -13.61 -9.11
C PHE A 28 -8.17 -13.75 -8.38
N GLU A 29 -9.27 -13.84 -9.13
CA GLU A 29 -10.62 -13.96 -8.57
C GLU A 29 -10.75 -15.19 -7.70
N LYS A 30 -10.34 -16.36 -8.20
CA LYS A 30 -10.37 -17.63 -7.45
C LYS A 30 -9.55 -17.54 -6.16
N THR A 31 -8.34 -16.99 -6.23
CA THR A 31 -7.48 -16.85 -5.06
C THR A 31 -8.10 -15.94 -4.04
N VAL A 32 -8.55 -14.75 -4.44
CA VAL A 32 -9.13 -13.78 -3.50
C VAL A 32 -10.42 -14.31 -2.87
N ASP A 33 -11.25 -15.06 -3.62
CA ASP A 33 -12.49 -15.63 -3.09
C ASP A 33 -12.23 -16.75 -2.07
N MET A 34 -11.18 -17.55 -2.26
CA MET A 34 -10.77 -18.61 -1.32
C MET A 34 -10.21 -18.08 0.01
N LEU A 35 -9.61 -16.90 0.01
CA LEU A 35 -9.00 -16.33 1.21
C LEU A 35 -10.05 -15.94 2.24
N GLU A 36 -9.89 -16.41 3.47
CA GLU A 36 -10.68 -15.94 4.61
C GLU A 36 -10.46 -14.44 4.83
N LYS A 37 -11.52 -13.72 5.16
CA LYS A 37 -11.49 -12.26 5.35
C LYS A 37 -12.19 -11.88 6.65
N PHE A 38 -11.74 -10.80 7.26
CA PHE A 38 -12.46 -10.16 8.37
C PHE A 38 -12.98 -8.80 7.92
N LYS A 39 -14.30 -8.65 7.81
CA LYS A 39 -14.94 -7.43 7.28
C LYS A 39 -14.35 -6.99 5.93
N GLY A 40 -14.09 -7.95 5.06
CA GLY A 40 -13.47 -7.72 3.75
C GLY A 40 -11.97 -7.50 3.76
N ASN A 41 -11.34 -7.27 4.91
CA ASN A 41 -9.89 -7.14 5.01
C ASN A 41 -9.21 -8.51 5.01
N LEU A 42 -8.09 -8.62 4.29
CA LEU A 42 -7.26 -9.82 4.28
C LEU A 42 -6.44 -9.90 5.56
N PHE A 43 -6.17 -11.14 6.01
CA PHE A 43 -5.20 -11.38 7.07
C PHE A 43 -3.78 -11.13 6.58
N ASN A 44 -2.86 -10.93 7.50
CA ASN A 44 -1.49 -10.59 7.18
C ASN A 44 -0.71 -11.75 6.56
N TRP A 45 -1.06 -12.98 6.93
CA TRP A 45 -0.36 -14.18 6.48
C TRP A 45 -1.33 -15.33 6.17
N TYR A 46 -1.08 -15.99 5.04
CA TYR A 46 -1.77 -17.20 4.63
C TYR A 46 -0.75 -18.28 4.26
N SER A 47 -1.11 -19.52 4.47
CA SER A 47 -0.38 -20.67 3.93
C SER A 47 -0.45 -20.65 2.40
N THR A 48 0.68 -20.87 1.75
CA THR A 48 0.75 -20.97 0.29
C THR A 48 0.29 -22.34 -0.23
N GLU A 49 0.09 -23.31 0.66
CA GLU A 49 -0.34 -24.66 0.29
C GLU A 49 -1.87 -24.79 0.19
N ASP A 50 -2.59 -24.20 1.14
CA ASP A 50 -4.03 -24.38 1.30
C ASP A 50 -4.82 -23.09 1.54
N CYS A 51 -4.17 -21.94 1.48
CA CYS A 51 -4.76 -20.62 1.70
C CYS A 51 -5.36 -20.40 3.10
N THR A 52 -5.00 -21.24 4.09
CA THR A 52 -5.44 -21.05 5.47
C THR A 52 -4.70 -19.89 6.13
N VAL A 53 -5.38 -19.19 7.04
CA VAL A 53 -4.79 -18.08 7.80
C VAL A 53 -3.76 -18.60 8.78
N LEU A 54 -2.57 -18.01 8.78
CA LEU A 54 -1.49 -18.35 9.71
C LEU A 54 -1.57 -17.50 10.98
N GLU A 55 -1.08 -18.07 12.09
CA GLU A 55 -0.96 -17.36 13.35
C GLU A 55 0.27 -16.41 13.39
N PRO A 56 0.17 -15.29 14.06
CA PRO A 56 -1.02 -14.76 14.73
C PRO A 56 -2.04 -14.24 13.72
N ARG A 57 -3.32 -14.50 13.94
CA ARG A 57 -4.43 -14.01 13.09
C ARG A 57 -4.54 -12.49 13.26
N PHE A 58 -3.97 -11.76 12.34
CA PHE A 58 -3.82 -10.31 12.42
C PHE A 58 -4.20 -9.62 11.11
N ILE A 59 -4.91 -8.51 11.21
CA ILE A 59 -5.23 -7.61 10.09
C ILE A 59 -4.39 -6.35 10.24
N SER A 60 -3.53 -6.10 9.27
CA SER A 60 -2.71 -4.91 9.22
C SER A 60 -3.43 -3.76 8.49
N THR A 61 -3.34 -2.57 9.04
CA THR A 61 -3.89 -1.36 8.41
C THR A 61 -3.15 -1.00 7.12
N VAL A 62 -1.84 -1.15 7.10
CA VAL A 62 -1.01 -0.84 5.92
C VAL A 62 -1.32 -1.80 4.79
N ASP A 63 -1.36 -3.10 5.08
CA ASP A 63 -1.59 -4.11 4.05
C ASP A 63 -3.00 -4.00 3.48
N SER A 64 -4.01 -3.76 4.34
CA SER A 64 -5.38 -3.48 3.89
C SER A 64 -5.46 -2.26 2.97
N GLY A 65 -4.79 -1.17 3.35
CA GLY A 65 -4.77 0.05 2.54
C GLY A 65 -3.99 -0.11 1.23
N ASN A 66 -2.86 -0.80 1.26
CA ASN A 66 -2.06 -1.08 0.06
C ASN A 66 -2.84 -1.97 -0.92
N PHE A 67 -3.54 -2.98 -0.41
CA PHE A 67 -4.40 -3.83 -1.22
C PHE A 67 -5.49 -3.02 -1.93
N LEU A 68 -6.23 -2.18 -1.21
CA LEU A 68 -7.27 -1.32 -1.79
C LEU A 68 -6.72 -0.32 -2.82
N CYS A 69 -5.54 0.27 -2.56
CA CYS A 69 -4.90 1.17 -3.51
C CYS A 69 -4.45 0.44 -4.77
N SER A 70 -3.87 -0.76 -4.62
CA SER A 70 -3.44 -1.59 -5.75
C SER A 70 -4.63 -2.02 -6.60
N LEU A 71 -5.74 -2.45 -5.98
CA LEU A 71 -6.98 -2.77 -6.68
C LEU A 71 -7.55 -1.56 -7.41
N THR A 72 -7.49 -0.38 -6.79
CA THR A 72 -7.97 0.85 -7.45
C THR A 72 -7.13 1.19 -8.68
N ALA A 73 -5.80 1.07 -8.58
CA ALA A 73 -4.91 1.30 -9.70
C ALA A 73 -5.11 0.26 -10.82
N LEU A 74 -5.23 -1.02 -10.45
CA LEU A 74 -5.53 -2.10 -11.39
C LEU A 74 -6.84 -1.86 -12.12
N LYS A 75 -7.90 -1.54 -11.38
CA LYS A 75 -9.21 -1.22 -11.94
C LYS A 75 -9.15 -0.12 -12.99
N GLU A 76 -8.49 0.99 -12.68
CA GLU A 76 -8.37 2.10 -13.63
C GLU A 76 -7.50 1.74 -14.83
N GLY A 77 -6.45 0.95 -14.65
CA GLY A 77 -5.63 0.44 -15.75
C GLY A 77 -6.41 -0.50 -16.66
N LEU A 78 -7.21 -1.43 -16.12
CA LEU A 78 -8.02 -2.36 -16.91
C LEU A 78 -9.07 -1.64 -17.77
N LYS A 79 -9.63 -0.53 -17.28
CA LYS A 79 -10.60 0.27 -18.05
C LYS A 79 -10.03 0.85 -19.34
N GLU A 80 -8.74 1.08 -19.42
CA GLU A 80 -8.07 1.57 -20.63
C GLU A 80 -8.15 0.55 -21.79
N TYR A 81 -8.31 -0.75 -21.45
CA TYR A 81 -8.34 -1.85 -22.41
C TYR A 81 -9.74 -2.38 -22.74
N TYR A 82 -10.82 -1.75 -22.26
CA TYR A 82 -12.20 -2.20 -22.50
C TYR A 82 -12.57 -2.31 -23.98
N SER A 83 -12.02 -1.43 -24.83
CA SER A 83 -12.27 -1.46 -26.27
C SER A 83 -11.66 -2.68 -26.97
N GLU A 84 -10.60 -3.23 -26.38
CA GLU A 84 -9.85 -4.36 -26.92
C GLU A 84 -10.32 -5.68 -26.31
N CYS A 85 -10.66 -5.67 -25.00
CA CYS A 85 -11.08 -6.83 -24.23
C CYS A 85 -12.32 -6.51 -23.37
N PRO A 86 -13.55 -6.64 -23.90
CA PRO A 86 -14.79 -6.35 -23.14
C PRO A 86 -15.03 -7.23 -21.93
N SER A 87 -14.44 -8.44 -21.85
CA SER A 87 -14.55 -9.36 -20.71
C SER A 87 -13.94 -8.79 -19.43
N LEU A 88 -13.00 -7.84 -19.54
CA LEU A 88 -12.41 -7.15 -18.38
C LEU A 88 -13.44 -6.37 -17.55
N ALA A 89 -14.64 -6.13 -18.09
CA ALA A 89 -15.70 -5.48 -17.33
C ALA A 89 -16.17 -6.31 -16.12
N GLU A 90 -16.14 -7.64 -16.22
CA GLU A 90 -16.50 -8.55 -15.12
C GLU A 90 -15.45 -8.46 -14.00
N THR A 91 -14.17 -8.54 -14.34
CA THR A 91 -13.06 -8.36 -13.40
C THR A 91 -13.10 -7.01 -12.70
N VAL A 92 -13.37 -5.94 -13.45
CA VAL A 92 -13.50 -4.61 -12.84
C VAL A 92 -14.69 -4.53 -11.89
N ALA A 93 -15.82 -5.13 -12.23
CA ALA A 93 -16.98 -5.20 -11.34
C ALA A 93 -16.65 -5.97 -10.05
N LYS A 94 -15.90 -7.07 -10.16
CA LYS A 94 -15.43 -7.84 -9.00
C LYS A 94 -14.47 -7.03 -8.12
N ILE A 95 -13.54 -6.31 -8.71
CA ILE A 95 -12.63 -5.42 -7.98
C ILE A 95 -13.43 -4.34 -7.25
N GLU A 96 -14.43 -3.73 -7.88
CA GLU A 96 -15.30 -2.73 -7.26
C GLU A 96 -16.08 -3.32 -6.08
N GLU A 97 -16.57 -4.55 -6.20
CA GLU A 97 -17.22 -5.27 -5.12
C GLU A 97 -16.28 -5.49 -3.93
N ILE A 98 -15.05 -5.96 -4.17
CA ILE A 98 -14.04 -6.18 -3.13
C ILE A 98 -13.73 -4.86 -2.39
N ILE A 99 -13.52 -3.77 -3.13
CA ILE A 99 -13.26 -2.45 -2.55
C ILE A 99 -14.45 -1.99 -1.70
N ALA A 100 -15.67 -2.12 -2.20
CA ALA A 100 -16.88 -1.70 -1.51
C ALA A 100 -17.17 -2.51 -0.22
N ASN A 101 -16.83 -3.80 -0.23
CA ASN A 101 -17.06 -4.71 0.88
C ASN A 101 -15.96 -4.67 1.95
N THR A 102 -14.87 -3.93 1.72
CA THR A 102 -13.75 -3.84 2.68
C THR A 102 -13.95 -2.69 3.66
N ASP A 103 -14.24 -3.03 4.93
CA ASP A 103 -14.41 -2.06 6.03
C ASP A 103 -13.06 -1.63 6.62
N LEU A 104 -12.41 -0.66 5.99
CA LEU A 104 -11.18 -0.05 6.53
C LEU A 104 -11.45 0.79 7.79
N ALA A 105 -12.70 1.29 7.96
CA ALA A 105 -13.05 2.11 9.11
C ALA A 105 -13.01 1.33 10.45
N CYS A 106 -13.09 0.00 10.41
CA CYS A 106 -12.95 -0.84 11.61
C CYS A 106 -11.57 -0.70 12.28
N LEU A 107 -10.54 -0.28 11.53
CA LEU A 107 -9.17 -0.05 12.00
C LEU A 107 -8.94 1.38 12.53
N TYR A 108 -9.93 2.26 12.38
CA TYR A 108 -9.79 3.67 12.72
C TYR A 108 -10.25 3.98 14.16
N ASN A 109 -9.48 4.86 14.83
CA ASN A 109 -9.82 5.39 16.14
C ASN A 109 -10.37 6.82 16.01
N ARG A 110 -11.68 6.97 16.13
CA ARG A 110 -12.36 8.27 15.97
C ARG A 110 -11.91 9.32 17.00
N ARG A 111 -11.57 8.89 18.23
CA ARG A 111 -11.13 9.81 19.31
C ARG A 111 -9.71 10.33 19.04
N ARG A 112 -8.80 9.45 18.66
CA ARG A 112 -7.42 9.79 18.31
C ARG A 112 -7.31 10.39 16.92
N LYS A 113 -8.28 10.15 16.05
CA LYS A 113 -8.28 10.49 14.61
C LYS A 113 -7.13 9.84 13.85
N LEU A 114 -6.74 8.63 14.25
CA LEU A 114 -5.61 7.88 13.71
C LEU A 114 -6.03 6.43 13.47
N PHE A 115 -5.34 5.75 12.56
CA PHE A 115 -5.45 4.32 12.39
C PHE A 115 -4.61 3.59 13.42
N HIS A 116 -5.14 2.52 14.00
CA HIS A 116 -4.36 1.52 14.71
C HIS A 116 -3.39 0.84 13.75
N ILE A 117 -2.32 0.23 14.23
CA ILE A 117 -1.44 -0.60 13.38
C ILE A 117 -2.23 -1.77 12.80
N GLY A 118 -3.13 -2.35 13.59
CA GLY A 118 -4.01 -3.41 13.14
C GLY A 118 -4.95 -3.91 14.23
N ILE A 119 -5.59 -5.04 13.97
CA ILE A 119 -6.56 -5.69 14.86
C ILE A 119 -6.31 -7.21 14.88
N TYR A 120 -6.57 -7.83 16.02
CA TYR A 120 -6.70 -9.27 16.21
C TYR A 120 -8.19 -9.64 16.15
N PRO A 121 -8.70 -10.19 15.06
CA PRO A 121 -10.13 -10.40 14.87
C PRO A 121 -10.78 -11.32 15.91
N ASP A 122 -10.06 -12.36 16.35
CA ASP A 122 -10.61 -13.38 17.27
C ASP A 122 -10.94 -12.80 18.65
N THR A 123 -10.17 -11.83 19.10
CA THR A 123 -10.38 -11.11 20.38
C THR A 123 -11.03 -9.74 20.19
N CYS A 124 -11.15 -9.27 18.94
CA CYS A 124 -11.50 -7.89 18.59
C CYS A 124 -10.57 -6.84 19.23
N GLU A 125 -9.38 -7.26 19.66
CA GLU A 125 -8.38 -6.37 20.28
C GLU A 125 -7.64 -5.60 19.19
N LYS A 126 -7.63 -4.28 19.31
CA LYS A 126 -6.86 -3.40 18.43
C LYS A 126 -5.48 -3.14 19.01
N SER A 127 -4.48 -3.03 18.13
CA SER A 127 -3.14 -2.58 18.51
C SER A 127 -3.21 -1.30 19.37
N LYS A 128 -2.39 -1.22 20.40
CA LYS A 128 -2.27 -0.02 21.26
C LYS A 128 -1.54 1.13 20.56
N SER A 129 -0.74 0.81 19.54
CA SER A 129 0.00 1.77 18.73
C SER A 129 -0.79 2.22 17.52
N PHE A 130 -0.43 3.41 17.01
CA PHE A 130 -1.12 4.07 15.91
C PHE A 130 -0.12 4.46 14.82
N TYR A 131 -0.59 4.53 13.59
CA TYR A 131 0.11 5.22 12.52
C TYR A 131 -0.10 6.73 12.68
N ASP A 132 0.81 7.38 13.37
CA ASP A 132 0.70 8.77 13.80
C ASP A 132 1.61 9.76 13.04
N LEU A 133 2.54 9.26 12.20
CA LEU A 133 3.45 10.09 11.42
C LEU A 133 3.03 10.19 9.95
N TYR A 134 3.21 11.39 9.39
CA TYR A 134 2.95 11.65 7.98
C TYR A 134 3.93 10.91 7.06
N MET A 135 5.23 10.90 7.38
CA MET A 135 6.20 10.10 6.63
C MET A 135 6.20 8.68 7.17
N SER A 136 5.33 7.88 6.60
CA SER A 136 5.10 6.47 6.91
C SER A 136 4.59 5.78 5.65
N GLU A 137 4.82 4.49 5.56
CA GLU A 137 4.21 3.61 4.57
C GLU A 137 2.68 3.66 4.62
N SER A 138 2.10 3.88 5.81
CA SER A 138 0.65 4.04 6.01
C SER A 138 0.07 5.34 5.44
N ARG A 139 0.91 6.24 4.91
CA ARG A 139 0.43 7.45 4.24
C ARG A 139 -0.49 7.14 3.07
N LEU A 140 -0.22 6.04 2.37
CA LEU A 140 -1.07 5.57 1.26
C LEU A 140 -2.47 5.19 1.75
N THR A 141 -2.55 4.38 2.81
CA THR A 141 -3.82 4.03 3.48
C THR A 141 -4.59 5.26 3.94
N SER A 142 -3.87 6.19 4.58
CA SER A 142 -4.45 7.45 5.08
C SER A 142 -5.01 8.32 3.96
N TYR A 143 -4.29 8.42 2.85
CA TYR A 143 -4.75 9.14 1.67
C TYR A 143 -6.01 8.50 1.08
N PHE A 144 -5.97 7.19 0.85
CA PHE A 144 -7.10 6.42 0.31
C PHE A 144 -8.35 6.61 1.16
N ALA A 145 -8.21 6.44 2.47
CA ALA A 145 -9.33 6.53 3.39
C ALA A 145 -9.97 7.93 3.44
N VAL A 146 -9.16 9.00 3.34
CA VAL A 146 -9.66 10.37 3.28
C VAL A 146 -10.28 10.68 1.90
N ALA A 147 -9.63 10.29 0.82
CA ALA A 147 -10.11 10.51 -0.55
C ALA A 147 -11.47 9.86 -0.79
N ASN A 148 -11.65 8.63 -0.30
CA ASN A 148 -12.91 7.89 -0.39
C ASN A 148 -13.90 8.19 0.75
N ARG A 149 -13.64 9.20 1.60
CA ARG A 149 -14.51 9.62 2.71
C ARG A 149 -14.80 8.53 3.76
N ILE A 150 -13.96 7.50 3.82
CA ILE A 150 -14.02 6.43 4.84
C ILE A 150 -13.74 7.02 6.22
N VAL A 151 -12.81 7.98 6.28
CA VAL A 151 -12.50 8.73 7.50
C VAL A 151 -12.56 10.24 7.25
N PRO A 152 -12.80 11.06 8.30
CA PRO A 152 -12.88 12.51 8.15
C PRO A 152 -11.55 13.14 7.72
N LYS A 153 -11.61 14.27 7.00
CA LYS A 153 -10.42 15.02 6.52
C LYS A 153 -9.44 15.40 7.64
N ASN A 154 -9.93 15.58 8.88
CA ASN A 154 -9.07 15.90 10.01
C ASN A 154 -8.13 14.76 10.42
N HIS A 155 -8.33 13.53 9.94
CA HIS A 155 -7.34 12.48 10.04
C HIS A 155 -6.01 12.90 9.40
N TRP A 156 -6.05 13.43 8.17
CA TRP A 156 -4.84 13.86 7.46
C TRP A 156 -4.06 14.93 8.19
N SER A 157 -4.76 15.88 8.82
CA SER A 157 -4.11 16.92 9.65
C SER A 157 -3.66 16.42 11.02
N SER A 158 -4.14 15.27 11.47
CA SER A 158 -3.71 14.65 12.75
C SER A 158 -2.41 13.86 12.62
N LEU A 159 -1.96 13.56 11.40
CA LEU A 159 -0.66 12.92 11.17
C LEU A 159 0.47 13.88 11.56
N GLY A 160 1.37 13.44 12.42
CA GLY A 160 2.50 14.22 12.91
C GLY A 160 3.49 14.59 11.79
N ARG A 161 3.90 15.85 11.79
CA ARG A 161 4.86 16.42 10.83
C ARG A 161 6.04 17.02 11.57
N ILE A 162 6.82 16.14 12.18
CA ILE A 162 7.97 16.51 12.98
C ILE A 162 9.17 16.69 12.06
N PHE A 163 9.72 17.91 12.01
CA PHE A 163 10.92 18.21 11.26
C PHE A 163 12.17 17.89 12.08
N VAL A 164 13.16 17.31 11.41
CA VAL A 164 14.51 17.08 11.95
C VAL A 164 15.57 17.50 10.94
N GLY A 165 16.78 17.68 11.44
CA GLY A 165 17.91 18.12 10.64
C GLY A 165 18.22 19.61 10.84
N GLY A 166 19.06 20.17 9.96
CA GLY A 166 19.48 21.58 10.05
C GLY A 166 20.06 22.09 8.75
N GLY A 167 20.00 23.41 8.56
CA GLY A 167 20.48 24.07 7.36
C GLY A 167 19.71 23.60 6.11
N ARG A 168 20.47 23.15 5.09
CA ARG A 168 19.91 22.67 3.82
C ARG A 168 19.46 21.20 3.85
N ARG A 169 19.59 20.50 4.98
CA ARG A 169 19.25 19.08 5.14
C ARG A 169 18.24 18.92 6.26
N CYS A 170 17.00 19.10 5.94
CA CYS A 170 15.90 18.87 6.87
C CYS A 170 14.75 18.13 6.16
N GLY A 171 13.98 17.39 6.94
CA GLY A 171 12.82 16.66 6.46
C GLY A 171 11.98 16.16 7.62
N LEU A 172 10.84 15.60 7.30
CA LEU A 172 9.98 14.98 8.29
C LEU A 172 10.55 13.63 8.72
N VAL A 173 10.36 13.28 9.98
CA VAL A 173 10.74 11.96 10.51
C VAL A 173 9.73 10.89 10.09
N SER A 174 10.23 9.67 9.98
CA SER A 174 9.45 8.43 10.08
C SER A 174 9.84 7.68 11.35
N TRP A 175 9.21 6.54 11.64
CA TRP A 175 9.49 5.81 12.88
C TRP A 175 10.92 5.23 12.92
N THR A 176 11.34 4.59 11.85
CA THR A 176 12.64 3.90 11.79
C THR A 176 13.63 4.53 10.81
N GLY A 177 13.17 5.41 9.94
CA GLY A 177 14.00 6.09 8.94
C GLY A 177 14.38 5.21 7.76
N THR A 178 13.61 4.14 7.51
CA THR A 178 13.87 3.21 6.43
C THR A 178 13.42 3.76 5.07
N MET A 179 14.00 3.23 3.99
CA MET A 179 13.60 3.59 2.63
C MET A 179 12.14 3.19 2.36
N PHE A 180 11.69 2.08 2.92
CA PHE A 180 10.32 1.61 2.76
C PHE A 180 9.31 2.64 3.28
N GLU A 181 9.45 3.12 4.51
CA GLU A 181 8.55 4.11 5.11
C GLU A 181 8.41 5.38 4.27
N TYR A 182 9.52 5.83 3.67
CA TYR A 182 9.53 7.07 2.89
C TYR A 182 9.02 6.88 1.46
N PHE A 183 9.45 5.82 0.77
CA PHE A 183 9.31 5.70 -0.69
C PHE A 183 8.18 4.80 -1.15
N MET A 184 7.74 3.81 -0.35
CA MET A 184 6.66 2.91 -0.76
C MET A 184 5.39 3.67 -1.19
N PRO A 185 4.91 4.70 -0.48
CA PRO A 185 3.75 5.45 -0.92
C PRO A 185 3.91 6.15 -2.27
N CYS A 186 5.15 6.40 -2.72
CA CYS A 186 5.42 7.07 -3.99
C CYS A 186 5.11 6.20 -5.22
N LEU A 187 4.86 4.90 -5.02
CA LEU A 187 4.35 4.03 -6.08
C LEU A 187 3.00 4.50 -6.62
N PHE A 188 2.19 5.13 -5.78
CA PHE A 188 0.85 5.60 -6.12
C PHE A 188 0.66 7.11 -5.91
N LEU A 189 1.35 7.71 -4.94
CA LEU A 189 1.20 9.11 -4.57
C LEU A 189 2.39 9.93 -5.07
N PRO A 190 2.18 10.87 -6.00
CA PRO A 190 3.24 11.75 -6.43
C PRO A 190 3.72 12.64 -5.29
N SER A 191 5.01 12.92 -5.27
CA SER A 191 5.63 13.89 -4.36
C SER A 191 6.23 15.01 -5.22
N PRO A 192 5.44 16.05 -5.56
CA PRO A 192 5.89 17.14 -6.42
C PRO A 192 7.11 17.87 -5.85
N GLU A 193 8.00 18.32 -6.71
CA GLU A 193 9.17 19.12 -6.32
C GLU A 193 8.74 20.36 -5.51
N GLY A 194 9.48 20.66 -4.47
CA GLY A 194 9.16 21.75 -3.54
C GLY A 194 8.08 21.40 -2.50
N SER A 195 7.47 20.23 -2.57
CA SER A 195 6.57 19.77 -1.50
C SER A 195 7.34 19.26 -0.28
N VAL A 196 6.70 19.31 0.89
CA VAL A 196 7.27 18.78 2.13
C VAL A 196 7.61 17.29 2.01
N SER A 197 6.78 16.52 1.32
CA SER A 197 7.04 15.09 1.05
C SER A 197 8.29 14.91 0.19
N TYR A 198 8.43 15.67 -0.90
CA TYR A 198 9.60 15.62 -1.78
C TYR A 198 10.90 15.94 -1.03
N GLU A 199 10.93 17.03 -0.25
CA GLU A 199 12.10 17.38 0.53
C GLU A 199 12.43 16.35 1.62
N SER A 200 11.39 15.68 2.19
CA SER A 200 11.59 14.58 3.14
C SER A 200 12.18 13.34 2.48
N LEU A 201 11.78 13.01 1.24
CA LEU A 201 12.40 11.93 0.46
C LEU A 201 13.87 12.22 0.18
N ARG A 202 14.20 13.46 -0.23
CA ARG A 202 15.58 13.89 -0.44
C ARG A 202 16.40 13.82 0.85
N PHE A 203 15.83 14.24 1.96
CA PHE A 203 16.44 14.15 3.28
C PHE A 203 16.76 12.70 3.66
N CYS A 204 15.80 11.78 3.52
CA CYS A 204 16.01 10.35 3.76
C CYS A 204 17.16 9.81 2.89
N LEU A 205 17.11 10.03 1.58
CA LEU A 205 18.11 9.55 0.63
C LEU A 205 19.52 10.07 0.98
N GLN A 206 19.64 11.37 1.29
CA GLN A 206 20.92 11.96 1.65
C GLN A 206 21.49 11.40 2.95
N ASN A 207 20.63 11.16 3.96
CA ASN A 207 21.05 10.55 5.22
C ASN A 207 21.51 9.10 5.03
N GLN A 208 20.75 8.31 4.29
CA GLN A 208 21.10 6.93 3.96
C GLN A 208 22.46 6.87 3.25
N ARG A 209 22.67 7.69 2.23
CA ARG A 209 23.96 7.79 1.52
C ARG A 209 25.12 8.23 2.42
N SER A 210 24.90 9.26 3.24
CA SER A 210 25.92 9.76 4.17
C SER A 210 26.36 8.70 5.17
N ARG A 211 25.42 7.92 5.71
CA ARG A 211 25.70 6.84 6.68
C ARG A 211 26.40 5.65 6.05
N ALA A 212 26.03 5.31 4.83
CA ALA A 212 26.62 4.19 4.11
C ALA A 212 28.08 4.44 3.70
N GLY A 213 28.48 5.70 3.46
CA GLY A 213 29.80 6.04 2.97
C GLY A 213 30.08 5.42 1.60
N ARG A 214 30.98 4.40 1.56
CA ARG A 214 31.31 3.64 0.35
C ARG A 214 30.54 2.32 0.23
N LYS A 215 29.76 1.94 1.23
CA LYS A 215 28.95 0.72 1.24
C LYS A 215 27.65 0.93 0.46
N PRO A 216 26.97 -0.13 0.02
CA PRO A 216 25.61 -0.03 -0.49
C PRO A 216 24.70 0.68 0.52
N PHE A 217 23.75 1.47 0.02
CA PHE A 217 22.79 2.18 0.85
C PHE A 217 21.36 1.80 0.44
N GLY A 218 20.37 2.23 1.22
CA GLY A 218 18.98 1.90 1.01
C GLY A 218 18.47 0.92 2.06
N ILE A 219 18.79 1.22 3.34
CA ILE A 219 18.26 0.43 4.46
C ILE A 219 16.74 0.49 4.43
N SER A 220 16.13 -0.66 4.36
CA SER A 220 14.69 -0.88 4.30
C SER A 220 14.27 -1.92 5.35
N GLU A 221 12.99 -2.28 5.35
CA GLU A 221 12.42 -3.28 6.29
C GLU A 221 13.00 -4.68 6.08
N SER A 222 13.52 -4.97 4.89
CA SER A 222 14.23 -6.21 4.62
C SER A 222 15.52 -6.25 5.44
N GLY A 223 15.58 -7.15 6.42
CA GLY A 223 16.77 -7.38 7.24
C GLY A 223 17.93 -7.89 6.40
N PHE A 224 19.14 -7.47 6.75
CA PHE A 224 20.34 -8.13 6.28
C PHE A 224 20.59 -9.33 7.20
N TYR A 225 20.71 -10.51 6.62
CA TYR A 225 21.32 -11.64 7.32
C TYR A 225 22.83 -11.34 7.40
N ALA A 226 23.32 -11.18 8.62
CA ALA A 226 24.76 -11.08 8.89
C ALA A 226 25.35 -12.48 9.03
#